data_d4cf91ba7d59586d902c6821749690ee
#
_entry.id   d4cf91ba7d59586d902c6821749690ee
#
_cell.length_a   1.000
_cell.length_b   1.000
_cell.length_c   1.000
_cell.angle_alpha   90.00
_cell.angle_beta   90.00
_cell.angle_gamma   90.00
#
_symmetry.space_group_name_H-M   'P 1'
#
loop_
_entity.id
_entity.type
_entity.pdbx_description
1 polymer ?
#
loop_
_entity_poly.entity_id
_entity_poly.type
_entity_poly.pdbx_seq_one_letter_code
_entity_poly.pdbx_strand_id
1 'polypeptide(L)'
;MCHVLVIEDDWLIADYIAHLLETAGATSIAIAVTQAGALAAAHVNLPGLITSDVQLAEGTGPLAVQAIIAAFGPLPIIFVTGTPEACHPREAGMAILGKPVDDQLLAATFRRMAPLAAG
;
A
#
# COMPACT_ATOMS: atom_id res chain seq x y z
N MET A 1 -2.80 -3.17 -16.06
CA MET A 1 -2.38 -1.87 -15.53
C MET A 1 -2.66 -1.82 -14.05
N CYS A 2 -1.74 -1.29 -13.28
CA CYS A 2 -1.90 -1.25 -11.83
C CYS A 2 -1.64 0.14 -11.28
N HIS A 3 -2.72 0.81 -10.84
CA HIS A 3 -2.62 2.03 -10.05
C HIS A 3 -2.40 1.63 -8.60
N VAL A 4 -1.42 2.24 -7.94
CA VAL A 4 -1.08 1.92 -6.55
C VAL A 4 -1.32 3.14 -5.67
N LEU A 5 -1.93 2.91 -4.51
CA LEU A 5 -2.02 3.90 -3.45
C LEU A 5 -0.95 3.57 -2.42
N VAL A 6 -0.05 4.52 -2.17
CA VAL A 6 0.98 4.44 -1.14
C VAL A 6 0.52 5.26 0.06
N ILE A 7 0.31 4.61 1.20
CA ILE A 7 -0.10 5.27 2.43
C ILE A 7 1.11 5.31 3.35
N GLU A 8 1.73 6.46 3.47
CA GLU A 8 2.97 6.65 4.23
C GLU A 8 3.13 8.12 4.59
N ASP A 9 3.36 8.42 5.85
CA ASP A 9 3.50 9.80 6.31
C ASP A 9 4.93 10.34 6.22
N ASP A 10 5.93 9.48 6.03
CA ASP A 10 7.30 9.89 5.78
C ASP A 10 7.51 10.09 4.28
N TRP A 11 7.73 11.33 3.88
CA TRP A 11 7.88 11.71 2.47
C TRP A 11 9.00 10.97 1.75
N LEU A 12 10.13 10.77 2.42
CA LEU A 12 11.27 10.10 1.80
C LEU A 12 10.96 8.63 1.56
N ILE A 13 10.32 7.99 2.53
CA ILE A 13 9.94 6.58 2.40
C ILE A 13 8.84 6.43 1.35
N ALA A 14 7.86 7.31 1.34
CA ALA A 14 6.79 7.27 0.35
C ALA A 14 7.33 7.41 -1.08
N ASP A 15 8.22 8.37 -1.30
CA ASP A 15 8.83 8.59 -2.60
C ASP A 15 9.67 7.40 -3.04
N TYR A 16 10.43 6.84 -2.13
CA TYR A 16 11.25 5.66 -2.39
C TYR A 16 10.41 4.45 -2.78
N ILE A 17 9.35 4.18 -2.02
CA ILE A 17 8.42 3.10 -2.32
C ILE A 17 7.75 3.32 -3.69
N ALA A 18 7.29 4.54 -3.94
CA ALA A 18 6.67 4.89 -5.21
C ALA A 18 7.60 4.60 -6.39
N HIS A 19 8.86 5.01 -6.28
CA HIS A 19 9.85 4.79 -7.32
C HIS A 19 10.10 3.29 -7.55
N LEU A 20 10.24 2.52 -6.48
CA LEU A 20 10.41 1.06 -6.60
C LEU A 20 9.22 0.40 -7.30
N LEU A 21 8.01 0.82 -6.96
CA LEU A 21 6.80 0.23 -7.54
C LEU A 21 6.64 0.61 -9.01
N GLU A 22 6.97 1.83 -9.38
CA GLU A 22 6.97 2.24 -10.79
C GLU A 22 7.97 1.40 -11.59
N THR A 23 9.16 1.20 -11.06
CA THR A 23 10.17 0.35 -11.68
C THR A 23 9.69 -1.10 -11.80
N ALA A 24 8.90 -1.56 -10.84
CA ALA A 24 8.36 -2.92 -10.84
C ALA A 24 7.14 -3.10 -11.74
N GLY A 25 6.57 -2.02 -12.30
CA GLY A 25 5.49 -2.10 -13.26
C GLY A 25 4.20 -1.37 -12.89
N ALA A 26 4.15 -0.63 -11.78
CA ALA A 26 2.99 0.18 -11.47
C ALA A 26 2.82 1.28 -12.54
N THR A 27 1.60 1.47 -13.00
CA THR A 27 1.34 2.42 -14.09
C THR A 27 1.07 3.83 -13.58
N SER A 28 0.63 3.96 -12.34
CA SER A 28 0.46 5.25 -11.68
C SER A 28 0.46 5.07 -10.17
N ILE A 29 0.77 6.14 -9.45
CA ILE A 29 0.88 6.10 -7.99
C ILE A 29 0.25 7.35 -7.40
N ALA A 30 -0.56 7.16 -6.36
CA ALA A 30 -1.01 8.22 -5.48
C ALA A 30 -0.39 8.01 -4.11
N ILE A 31 -0.09 9.09 -3.41
CA ILE A 31 0.47 9.05 -2.07
C ILE A 31 -0.50 9.73 -1.11
N ALA A 32 -0.79 9.09 0.00
CA ALA A 32 -1.60 9.65 1.07
C ALA A 32 -0.82 9.56 2.38
N VAL A 33 -0.92 10.60 3.20
CA VAL A 33 -0.15 10.70 4.44
C VAL A 33 -1.00 10.53 5.68
N THR A 34 -2.32 10.50 5.54
CA THR A 34 -3.27 10.34 6.64
C THR A 34 -4.32 9.30 6.28
N GLN A 35 -5.02 8.82 7.31
CA GLN A 35 -6.13 7.90 7.12
C GLN A 35 -7.24 8.50 6.24
N ALA A 36 -7.64 9.73 6.52
CA ALA A 36 -8.66 10.42 5.73
C ALA A 36 -8.21 10.68 4.30
N GLY A 37 -6.95 11.07 4.12
CA GLY A 37 -6.38 11.30 2.80
C GLY A 37 -6.33 10.03 1.96
N ALA A 38 -6.07 8.88 2.58
CA ALA A 38 -6.05 7.61 1.89
C ALA A 38 -7.43 7.25 1.33
N LEU A 39 -8.48 7.41 2.13
CA LEU A 39 -9.83 7.12 1.65
C LEU A 39 -10.23 8.08 0.53
N ALA A 40 -9.92 9.36 0.67
CA ALA A 40 -10.19 10.35 -0.37
C ALA A 40 -9.46 10.02 -1.67
N ALA A 41 -8.19 9.61 -1.60
CA ALA A 41 -7.42 9.24 -2.78
C ALA A 41 -8.02 8.02 -3.48
N ALA A 42 -8.51 7.04 -2.74
CA ALA A 42 -9.14 5.86 -3.29
C ALA A 42 -10.46 6.20 -4.01
N HIS A 43 -11.20 7.18 -3.51
CA HIS A 43 -12.41 7.66 -4.19
C HIS A 43 -12.10 8.37 -5.51
N VAL A 44 -10.97 9.07 -5.59
CA VAL A 44 -10.56 9.75 -6.83
C VAL A 44 -10.15 8.73 -7.89
N ASN A 45 -9.39 7.73 -7.50
CA ASN A 45 -8.90 6.70 -8.41
C ASN A 45 -8.70 5.40 -7.63
N LEU A 46 -9.55 4.42 -7.88
CA LEU A 46 -9.50 3.15 -7.15
C LEU A 46 -8.19 2.43 -7.44
N PRO A 47 -7.38 2.14 -6.42
CA PRO A 47 -6.12 1.43 -6.64
C PRO A 47 -6.34 -0.05 -6.90
N GLY A 48 -5.43 -0.64 -7.66
CA GLY A 48 -5.38 -2.09 -7.83
C GLY A 48 -4.57 -2.79 -6.74
N LEU A 49 -3.77 -2.01 -6.01
CA LEU A 49 -2.97 -2.50 -4.89
C LEU A 49 -2.67 -1.32 -3.96
N ILE A 50 -2.56 -1.60 -2.66
CA ILE A 50 -2.20 -0.59 -1.66
C ILE A 50 -0.94 -1.04 -0.94
N THR A 51 0.04 -0.12 -0.78
CA THR A 51 1.10 -0.29 0.20
C THR A 51 0.83 0.67 1.34
N SER A 52 0.97 0.23 2.58
CA SER A 52 0.62 1.04 3.73
C SER A 52 1.57 0.85 4.90
N ASP A 53 1.99 1.96 5.50
CA ASP A 53 2.57 1.90 6.84
C ASP A 53 1.46 1.58 7.84
N VAL A 54 1.85 1.06 9.00
CA VAL A 54 0.89 0.75 10.08
C VAL A 54 0.58 2.01 10.87
N GLN A 55 1.59 2.81 11.20
CA GLN A 55 1.40 4.02 11.99
C GLN A 55 1.51 5.26 11.13
N LEU A 56 0.51 6.12 11.20
CA LEU A 56 0.47 7.38 10.48
C LEU A 56 0.46 8.54 11.48
N ALA A 57 0.80 9.74 11.00
CA ALA A 57 0.71 10.95 11.83
C ALA A 57 -0.73 11.18 12.31
N GLU A 58 -1.71 10.88 11.47
CA GLU A 58 -3.13 10.93 11.81
C GLU A 58 -3.81 9.63 11.38
N GLY A 59 -4.30 8.87 12.36
CA GLY A 59 -4.92 7.58 12.13
C GLY A 59 -3.90 6.47 11.97
N THR A 60 -4.32 5.36 11.43
CA THR A 60 -3.46 4.20 11.16
C THR A 60 -3.70 3.63 9.78
N GLY A 61 -2.66 2.97 9.25
CA GLY A 61 -2.76 2.26 7.97
C GLY A 61 -3.83 1.18 7.95
N PRO A 62 -3.87 0.29 8.96
CA PRO A 62 -4.91 -0.74 9.00
C PRO A 62 -6.34 -0.20 9.00
N LEU A 63 -6.60 0.89 9.71
CA LEU A 63 -7.92 1.52 9.70
C LEU A 63 -8.24 2.16 8.35
N ALA A 64 -7.25 2.80 7.72
CA ALA A 64 -7.41 3.35 6.38
C ALA A 64 -7.76 2.25 5.37
N VAL A 65 -7.01 1.15 5.41
CA VAL A 65 -7.23 -0.01 4.54
C VAL A 65 -8.61 -0.62 4.78
N GLN A 66 -9.04 -0.76 6.05
CA GLN A 66 -10.36 -1.26 6.39
C GLN A 66 -11.46 -0.40 5.78
N ALA A 67 -11.33 0.92 5.87
CA ALA A 67 -12.32 1.84 5.32
C ALA A 67 -12.40 1.73 3.80
N ILE A 68 -11.26 1.58 3.13
CA ILE A 68 -11.20 1.43 1.68
C ILE A 68 -11.84 0.10 1.25
N ILE A 69 -11.50 -0.98 1.92
CA ILE A 69 -12.07 -2.30 1.62
C ILE A 69 -13.58 -2.31 1.87
N ALA A 70 -14.04 -1.66 2.93
CA ALA A 70 -15.47 -1.55 3.22
C ALA A 70 -16.23 -0.80 2.12
N ALA A 71 -15.59 0.22 1.54
CA ALA A 71 -16.20 1.03 0.49
C ALA A 71 -16.14 0.38 -0.90
N PHE A 72 -15.07 -0.31 -1.22
CA PHE A 72 -14.77 -0.74 -2.59
C PHE A 72 -14.58 -2.25 -2.77
N GLY A 73 -14.53 -3.01 -1.69
CA GLY A 73 -14.28 -4.44 -1.74
C GLY A 73 -12.82 -4.80 -1.54
N PRO A 74 -12.51 -6.11 -1.51
CA PRO A 74 -11.16 -6.59 -1.24
C PRO A 74 -10.13 -6.11 -2.27
N LEU A 75 -8.95 -5.74 -1.78
CA LEU A 75 -7.81 -5.30 -2.59
C LEU A 75 -6.54 -5.94 -2.05
N PRO A 76 -5.54 -6.20 -2.90
CA PRO A 76 -4.22 -6.63 -2.44
C PRO A 76 -3.56 -5.53 -1.60
N ILE A 77 -3.05 -5.89 -0.43
CA ILE A 77 -2.45 -4.96 0.52
C ILE A 77 -1.04 -5.43 0.89
N ILE A 78 -0.07 -4.53 0.84
CA ILE A 78 1.27 -4.76 1.36
C ILE A 78 1.51 -3.78 2.49
N PHE A 79 1.55 -4.26 3.73
CA PHE A 79 1.97 -3.42 4.86
C PHE A 79 3.49 -3.38 4.93
N VAL A 80 4.05 -2.19 5.11
CA VAL A 80 5.48 -1.97 5.27
C VAL A 80 5.67 -1.27 6.61
N THR A 81 6.27 -1.94 7.58
CA THR A 81 6.29 -1.47 8.96
C THR A 81 7.60 -1.80 9.67
N GLY A 82 8.00 -0.95 10.62
CA GLY A 82 9.14 -1.22 11.50
C GLY A 82 8.85 -2.30 12.54
N THR A 83 7.59 -2.65 12.74
CA THR A 83 7.16 -3.66 13.71
C THR A 83 6.22 -4.67 13.05
N PRO A 84 6.72 -5.50 12.12
CA PRO A 84 5.85 -6.40 11.36
C PRO A 84 5.09 -7.40 12.23
N GLU A 85 5.65 -7.79 13.36
CA GLU A 85 5.00 -8.72 14.29
C GLU A 85 3.79 -8.11 15.00
N ALA A 86 3.70 -6.79 15.05
CA ALA A 86 2.58 -6.09 15.67
C ALA A 86 1.44 -5.80 14.70
N CYS A 87 1.60 -6.14 13.44
CA CYS A 87 0.59 -5.85 12.43
C CYS A 87 -0.47 -6.94 12.39
N HIS A 88 -1.69 -6.58 12.68
CA HIS A 88 -2.86 -7.46 12.69
C HIS A 88 -4.07 -6.74 12.08
N PRO A 89 -5.05 -7.46 11.52
CA PRO A 89 -5.07 -8.89 11.23
C PRO A 89 -4.29 -9.24 9.97
N ARG A 90 -3.95 -10.52 9.83
CA ARG A 90 -3.36 -11.05 8.61
C ARG A 90 -4.43 -11.83 7.87
N GLU A 91 -4.80 -11.35 6.72
CA GLU A 91 -5.85 -11.97 5.90
C GLU A 91 -5.29 -12.36 4.54
N ALA A 92 -6.01 -13.22 3.84
CA ALA A 92 -5.66 -13.56 2.47
C ALA A 92 -5.65 -12.28 1.61
N GLY A 93 -4.63 -12.13 0.76
CA GLY A 93 -4.43 -10.93 -0.04
C GLY A 93 -3.63 -9.85 0.65
N MET A 94 -3.11 -10.12 1.84
CA MET A 94 -2.25 -9.19 2.57
C MET A 94 -0.86 -9.75 2.76
N ALA A 95 0.15 -8.91 2.59
CA ALA A 95 1.54 -9.21 2.91
C ALA A 95 2.06 -8.18 3.90
N ILE A 96 3.02 -8.58 4.72
CA ILE A 96 3.63 -7.70 5.71
C ILE A 96 5.14 -7.77 5.53
N LEU A 97 5.74 -6.62 5.22
CA LEU A 97 7.18 -6.48 5.05
C LEU A 97 7.74 -5.58 6.13
N GLY A 98 8.96 -5.88 6.59
CA GLY A 98 9.64 -5.07 7.58
C GLY A 98 10.35 -3.86 6.98
N LYS A 99 10.63 -2.87 7.81
CA LYS A 99 11.54 -1.77 7.49
C LYS A 99 12.91 -2.06 8.11
N PRO A 100 14.01 -1.67 7.47
CA PRO A 100 14.07 -0.91 6.23
C PRO A 100 13.57 -1.71 5.04
N VAL A 101 13.07 -1.00 4.03
CA VAL A 101 12.47 -1.63 2.85
C VAL A 101 13.56 -2.36 2.05
N ASP A 102 13.33 -3.63 1.79
CA ASP A 102 14.17 -4.42 0.87
C ASP A 102 13.62 -4.25 -0.53
N ASP A 103 14.40 -3.66 -1.42
CA ASP A 103 13.99 -3.32 -2.78
C ASP A 103 13.49 -4.55 -3.55
N GLN A 104 14.27 -5.61 -3.50
CA GLN A 104 13.96 -6.82 -4.26
C GLN A 104 12.73 -7.52 -3.70
N LEU A 105 12.61 -7.57 -2.39
CA LEU A 105 11.47 -8.21 -1.74
C LEU A 105 10.17 -7.43 -2.00
N LEU A 106 10.21 -6.11 -1.93
CA LEU A 106 9.04 -5.29 -2.23
C LEU A 106 8.64 -5.45 -3.69
N ALA A 107 9.58 -5.37 -4.62
CA ALA A 107 9.30 -5.53 -6.05
C ALA A 107 8.71 -6.92 -6.35
N ALA A 108 9.29 -7.97 -5.78
CA ALA A 108 8.80 -9.34 -5.99
C ALA A 108 7.40 -9.53 -5.39
N THR A 109 7.16 -8.98 -4.21
CA THR A 109 5.87 -9.06 -3.55
C THR A 109 4.81 -8.31 -4.35
N PHE A 110 5.15 -7.12 -4.84
CA PHE A 110 4.26 -6.34 -5.69
C PHE A 110 3.89 -7.12 -6.96
N ARG A 111 4.87 -7.68 -7.67
CA ARG A 111 4.61 -8.42 -8.91
C ARG A 111 3.74 -9.65 -8.68
N ARG A 112 3.92 -10.32 -7.54
CA ARG A 112 3.12 -11.48 -7.19
C ARG A 112 1.68 -11.11 -6.87
N MET A 113 1.47 -9.99 -6.19
CA MET A 113 0.17 -9.59 -5.66
C MET A 113 -0.61 -8.64 -6.56
N ALA A 114 0.07 -7.85 -7.38
CA ALA A 114 -0.59 -6.89 -8.24
C ALA A 114 -1.50 -7.60 -9.25
N PRO A 115 -2.69 -7.04 -9.51
CA PRO A 115 -3.54 -7.58 -10.56
C PRO A 115 -2.80 -7.54 -11.89
N LEU A 116 -2.91 -8.61 -12.65
CA LEU A 116 -2.31 -8.64 -13.98
C LEU A 116 -2.98 -7.61 -14.87
N ALA A 117 -2.17 -6.85 -15.59
CA ALA A 117 -2.67 -5.86 -16.52
C ALA A 117 -3.49 -6.56 -17.60
N ALA A 118 -4.71 -6.12 -17.75
CA ALA A 118 -5.63 -6.67 -18.73
C ALA A 118 -5.87 -8.18 -18.55
N GLY A 119 -5.66 -8.60 -17.34
CA GLY A 119 -5.68 -10.04 -17.15
C GLY A 119 -4.55 -10.57 -17.93
#